data_bfc71b9defd9e31331739f2e319c64c9
#
_entry.id   bfc71b9defd9e31331739f2e319c64c9
#
_cell.length_a   1.000
_cell.length_b   1.000
_cell.length_c   1.000
_cell.angle_alpha   90.00
_cell.angle_beta   90.00
_cell.angle_gamma   90.00
#
_symmetry.space_group_name_H-M   'P 1'
#
loop_
_entity.id
_entity.type
_entity.pdbx_description
1 polymer ?
#
loop_
_entity_poly.entity_id
_entity_poly.type
_entity_poly.pdbx_seq_one_letter_code
_entity_poly.pdbx_strand_id
1 'polypeptide(L)'
;MSQKVTTQQERIRGMGLLFVCLMALGMGHSLFFAIFPPLARDLGLSEVQASTIFTLSAVLWVLMSPFWGRRSDVWGRKPVILLGLVGFGISTGGLALLLLIGQQGWLPLMTLYILMIIIRSIFGLFGSGSPSAAQAYIADRTTREERTGGVAAIGAAFGMGTIIGPGFAAVLAAVHLLAPFFAVAVFALCGAVAIALFLPERQKPAARRPDLPPLKITDKRIRLFLFLGVAVSTIGAAVMQVAAFFVMDTMQLTGKETAQVVGIGMMGMAMAALFAQLVIIPRTKASVRALLVIGILITMLGISLLLIPNMNSALFAVSLTLQGLGFGFMRPAVAAGGSLAVT
;
A
#
# COMPACT_ATOMS: atom_id res chain seq x y z
N MET A 1 10.90 25.98 31.11
CA MET A 1 10.09 24.74 31.26
C MET A 1 10.85 23.60 30.60
N SER A 2 11.37 22.69 31.44
CA SER A 2 12.19 21.54 31.02
C SER A 2 11.46 20.71 29.94
N GLN A 3 12.08 20.54 28.77
CA GLN A 3 11.62 19.56 27.78
C GLN A 3 11.78 18.18 28.43
N LYS A 4 10.68 17.53 28.81
CA LYS A 4 10.72 16.11 29.19
C LYS A 4 11.25 15.33 27.98
N VAL A 5 12.50 14.92 28.05
CA VAL A 5 13.14 14.04 27.07
C VAL A 5 12.33 12.75 27.09
N THR A 6 11.82 12.31 25.93
CA THR A 6 11.12 11.01 25.79
C THR A 6 12.09 9.93 26.19
N THR A 7 11.69 9.05 27.10
CA THR A 7 12.53 7.93 27.50
C THR A 7 12.78 7.00 26.30
N GLN A 8 13.90 6.32 26.28
CA GLN A 8 14.23 5.36 25.22
C GLN A 8 13.13 4.29 25.09
N GLN A 9 12.56 3.84 26.21
CA GLN A 9 11.44 2.89 26.23
C GLN A 9 10.17 3.44 25.58
N GLU A 10 9.80 4.70 25.82
CA GLU A 10 8.64 5.35 25.18
C GLU A 10 8.83 5.46 23.68
N ARG A 11 10.06 5.75 23.21
CA ARG A 11 10.38 5.80 21.77
C ARG A 11 10.24 4.43 21.11
N ILE A 12 10.81 3.39 21.72
CA ILE A 12 10.73 2.01 21.20
C ILE A 12 9.28 1.52 21.15
N ARG A 13 8.50 1.75 22.22
CA ARG A 13 7.08 1.38 22.27
C ARG A 13 6.27 2.13 21.21
N GLY A 14 6.48 3.44 21.08
CA GLY A 14 5.80 4.26 20.07
C GLY A 14 6.13 3.84 18.64
N MET A 15 7.41 3.53 18.36
CA MET A 15 7.84 3.01 17.06
C MET A 15 7.22 1.66 16.75
N GLY A 16 7.24 0.71 17.71
CA GLY A 16 6.64 -0.61 17.55
C GLY A 16 5.14 -0.55 17.29
N LEU A 17 4.42 0.31 18.02
CA LEU A 17 2.98 0.53 17.83
C LEU A 17 2.67 1.09 16.45
N LEU A 18 3.38 2.13 16.02
CA LEU A 18 3.22 2.72 14.69
C LEU A 18 3.58 1.72 13.58
N PHE A 19 4.64 0.93 13.79
CA PHE A 19 5.05 -0.13 12.86
C PHE A 19 3.91 -1.12 12.62
N VAL A 20 3.33 -1.66 13.69
CA VAL A 20 2.23 -2.63 13.60
C VAL A 20 0.99 -2.02 12.94
N CYS A 21 0.63 -0.78 13.30
CA CYS A 21 -0.52 -0.09 12.71
C CYS A 21 -0.34 0.20 11.21
N LEU A 22 0.85 0.63 10.80
CA LEU A 22 1.12 0.88 9.37
C LEU A 22 1.24 -0.41 8.57
N MET A 23 1.73 -1.47 9.17
CA MET A 23 1.70 -2.80 8.56
C MET A 23 0.26 -3.25 8.31
N ALA A 24 -0.66 -3.04 9.26
CA ALA A 24 -2.09 -3.31 9.07
C ALA A 24 -2.70 -2.52 7.91
N LEU A 25 -2.36 -1.22 7.80
CA LEU A 25 -2.78 -0.39 6.66
C LEU A 25 -2.26 -0.95 5.33
N GLY A 26 -0.99 -1.35 5.29
CA GLY A 26 -0.38 -1.98 4.12
C GLY A 26 -1.04 -3.29 3.75
N MET A 27 -1.31 -4.17 4.73
CA MET A 27 -2.03 -5.43 4.52
C MET A 27 -3.41 -5.18 3.91
N GLY A 28 -4.19 -4.28 4.52
CA GLY A 28 -5.52 -3.96 4.02
C GLY A 28 -5.51 -3.27 2.66
N HIS A 29 -4.46 -2.51 2.32
CA HIS A 29 -4.34 -1.92 1.00
C HIS A 29 -4.14 -2.98 -0.09
N SER A 30 -3.33 -4.00 0.15
CA SER A 30 -2.96 -4.99 -0.87
C SER A 30 -3.93 -6.17 -0.99
N LEU A 31 -4.55 -6.61 0.12
CA LEU A 31 -5.49 -7.74 0.11
C LEU A 31 -6.72 -7.52 -0.79
N PHE A 32 -7.09 -6.25 -1.00
CA PHE A 32 -8.20 -5.88 -1.88
C PHE A 32 -8.03 -6.43 -3.29
N PHE A 33 -6.83 -6.37 -3.84
CA PHE A 33 -6.56 -6.79 -5.22
C PHE A 33 -6.73 -8.30 -5.42
N ALA A 34 -6.60 -9.10 -4.35
CA ALA A 34 -6.81 -10.55 -4.43
C ALA A 34 -8.29 -10.95 -4.24
N ILE A 35 -9.03 -10.23 -3.37
CA ILE A 35 -10.34 -10.69 -2.90
C ILE A 35 -11.50 -9.91 -3.52
N PHE A 36 -11.35 -8.60 -3.70
CA PHE A 36 -12.46 -7.77 -4.16
C PHE A 36 -12.94 -8.09 -5.58
N PRO A 37 -12.06 -8.34 -6.59
CA PRO A 37 -12.50 -8.62 -7.95
C PRO A 37 -13.46 -9.81 -8.08
N PRO A 38 -13.18 -11.00 -7.49
CA PRO A 38 -14.15 -12.10 -7.52
C PRO A 38 -15.48 -11.73 -6.85
N LEU A 39 -15.45 -11.07 -5.70
CA LEU A 39 -16.68 -10.63 -5.02
C LEU A 39 -17.48 -9.62 -5.83
N ALA A 40 -16.80 -8.69 -6.50
CA ALA A 40 -17.45 -7.70 -7.36
C ALA A 40 -18.14 -8.36 -8.54
N ARG A 41 -17.49 -9.36 -9.16
CA ARG A 41 -18.06 -10.14 -10.28
C ARG A 41 -19.26 -10.99 -9.84
N ASP A 42 -19.19 -11.63 -8.67
CA ASP A 42 -20.30 -12.42 -8.09
C ASP A 42 -21.53 -11.53 -7.81
N LEU A 43 -21.34 -10.25 -7.50
CA LEU A 43 -22.41 -9.28 -7.32
C LEU A 43 -22.94 -8.70 -8.65
N GLY A 44 -22.32 -9.02 -9.79
CA GLY A 44 -22.70 -8.48 -11.10
C GLY A 44 -22.10 -7.10 -11.43
N LEU A 45 -21.10 -6.63 -10.67
CA LEU A 45 -20.35 -5.43 -11.00
C LEU A 45 -19.42 -5.69 -12.19
N SER A 46 -19.37 -4.77 -13.14
CA SER A 46 -18.37 -4.81 -14.21
C SER A 46 -16.96 -4.52 -13.66
N GLU A 47 -15.94 -4.94 -14.40
CA GLU A 47 -14.53 -4.69 -14.05
C GLU A 47 -14.22 -3.19 -13.96
N VAL A 48 -14.85 -2.39 -14.84
CA VAL A 48 -14.74 -0.92 -14.80
C VAL A 48 -15.34 -0.36 -13.52
N GLN A 49 -16.52 -0.84 -13.09
CA GLN A 49 -17.14 -0.41 -11.86
C GLN A 49 -16.29 -0.80 -10.64
N ALA A 50 -15.79 -2.04 -10.60
CA ALA A 50 -14.88 -2.50 -9.56
C ALA A 50 -13.61 -1.64 -9.49
N SER A 51 -12.99 -1.36 -10.63
CA SER A 51 -11.78 -0.53 -10.72
C SER A 51 -12.04 0.92 -10.34
N THR A 52 -13.20 1.48 -10.65
CA THR A 52 -13.55 2.87 -10.33
C THR A 52 -13.62 3.12 -8.83
N ILE A 53 -14.10 2.15 -8.04
CA ILE A 53 -14.14 2.23 -6.57
C ILE A 53 -12.73 2.51 -6.01
N PHE A 54 -11.70 1.84 -6.54
CA PHE A 54 -10.30 2.04 -6.12
C PHE A 54 -9.69 3.29 -6.69
N THR A 55 -9.94 3.56 -7.97
CA THR A 55 -9.37 4.71 -8.67
C THR A 55 -9.78 6.02 -8.00
N LEU A 56 -11.07 6.17 -7.66
CA LEU A 56 -11.54 7.36 -6.96
C LEU A 56 -10.91 7.49 -5.56
N SER A 57 -10.83 6.40 -4.82
CA SER A 57 -10.15 6.39 -3.52
C SER A 57 -8.67 6.75 -3.64
N ALA A 58 -7.97 6.27 -4.69
CA ALA A 58 -6.57 6.59 -4.94
C ALA A 58 -6.38 8.06 -5.33
N VAL A 59 -7.26 8.62 -6.15
CA VAL A 59 -7.24 10.06 -6.50
C VAL A 59 -7.40 10.91 -5.24
N LEU A 60 -8.39 10.59 -4.40
CA LEU A 60 -8.59 11.28 -3.12
C LEU A 60 -7.37 11.15 -2.20
N TRP A 61 -6.73 9.98 -2.14
CA TRP A 61 -5.50 9.76 -1.39
C TRP A 61 -4.38 10.70 -1.84
N VAL A 62 -4.15 10.83 -3.15
CA VAL A 62 -3.12 11.70 -3.70
C VAL A 62 -3.43 13.17 -3.39
N LEU A 63 -4.68 13.61 -3.61
CA LEU A 63 -5.09 14.99 -3.37
C LEU A 63 -5.03 15.38 -1.89
N MET A 64 -5.40 14.47 -1.00
CA MET A 64 -5.45 14.73 0.45
C MET A 64 -4.11 14.55 1.16
N SER A 65 -3.15 13.85 0.58
CA SER A 65 -1.85 13.61 1.20
C SER A 65 -1.09 14.90 1.56
N PRO A 66 -0.96 15.92 0.68
CA PRO A 66 -0.33 17.19 1.06
C PRO A 66 -1.14 17.99 2.09
N PHE A 67 -2.47 17.87 2.07
CA PHE A 67 -3.34 18.52 3.05
C PHE A 67 -3.08 17.97 4.46
N TRP A 68 -3.13 16.64 4.63
CA TRP A 68 -2.89 15.99 5.91
C TRP A 68 -1.45 16.14 6.39
N GLY A 69 -0.47 16.16 5.49
CA GLY A 69 0.92 16.46 5.83
C GLY A 69 1.02 17.80 6.57
N ARG A 70 0.50 18.87 5.96
CA ARG A 70 0.48 20.21 6.57
C ARG A 70 -0.40 20.28 7.82
N ARG A 71 -1.55 19.61 7.80
CA ARG A 71 -2.48 19.63 8.94
C ARG A 71 -1.91 18.93 10.16
N SER A 72 -1.11 17.89 9.96
CA SER A 72 -0.42 17.18 11.04
C SER A 72 0.65 18.03 11.74
N ASP A 73 1.18 19.06 11.07
CA ASP A 73 2.09 20.04 11.67
C ASP A 73 1.36 20.97 12.66
N VAL A 74 0.08 21.25 12.43
CA VAL A 74 -0.73 22.18 13.23
C VAL A 74 -1.53 21.46 14.31
N TRP A 75 -2.23 20.38 13.94
CA TRP A 75 -3.09 19.62 14.86
C TRP A 75 -2.32 18.66 15.76
N GLY A 76 -1.08 18.32 15.39
CA GLY A 76 -0.29 17.25 16.00
C GLY A 76 -0.30 15.99 15.14
N ARG A 77 0.70 15.13 15.37
CA ARG A 77 0.87 13.91 14.58
C ARG A 77 -0.16 12.84 14.94
N LYS A 78 -0.40 12.65 16.24
CA LYS A 78 -1.30 11.60 16.76
C LYS A 78 -2.74 11.73 16.28
N PRO A 79 -3.41 12.90 16.31
CA PRO A 79 -4.78 13.04 15.81
C PRO A 79 -4.92 12.66 14.34
N VAL A 80 -3.94 13.01 13.48
CA VAL A 80 -3.97 12.67 12.06
C VAL A 80 -3.77 11.18 11.83
N ILE A 81 -2.86 10.54 12.60
CA ILE A 81 -2.67 9.09 12.55
C ILE A 81 -3.96 8.36 12.96
N LEU A 82 -4.60 8.80 14.07
CA LEU A 82 -5.85 8.23 14.56
C LEU A 82 -6.97 8.35 13.52
N LEU A 83 -7.14 9.56 12.96
CA LEU A 83 -8.17 9.81 11.96
C LEU A 83 -8.01 8.91 10.75
N GLY A 84 -6.77 8.71 10.29
CA GLY A 84 -6.50 7.83 9.16
C GLY A 84 -6.73 6.34 9.47
N LEU A 85 -6.36 5.85 10.66
CA LEU A 85 -6.61 4.47 11.07
C LEU A 85 -8.11 4.20 11.26
N VAL A 86 -8.83 5.10 11.91
CA VAL A 86 -10.29 5.00 12.09
C VAL A 86 -11.00 5.06 10.74
N GLY A 87 -10.63 6.02 9.87
CA GLY A 87 -11.16 6.14 8.52
C GLY A 87 -10.91 4.88 7.69
N PHE A 88 -9.73 4.28 7.82
CA PHE A 88 -9.41 3.01 7.17
C PHE A 88 -10.25 1.84 7.71
N GLY A 89 -10.36 1.71 9.03
CA GLY A 89 -11.16 0.66 9.67
C GLY A 89 -12.64 0.76 9.28
N ILE A 90 -13.23 1.95 9.33
CA ILE A 90 -14.62 2.21 8.91
C ILE A 90 -14.79 1.91 7.42
N SER A 91 -13.88 2.37 6.57
CA SER A 91 -13.95 2.13 5.12
C SER A 91 -13.85 0.66 4.78
N THR A 92 -12.93 -0.06 5.40
CA THR A 92 -12.71 -1.49 5.12
C THR A 92 -13.83 -2.35 5.68
N GLY A 93 -14.25 -2.11 6.93
CA GLY A 93 -15.36 -2.81 7.55
C GLY A 93 -16.70 -2.49 6.89
N GLY A 94 -16.94 -1.23 6.56
CA GLY A 94 -18.14 -0.80 5.84
C GLY A 94 -18.22 -1.41 4.44
N LEU A 95 -17.09 -1.51 3.71
CA LEU A 95 -17.08 -2.20 2.43
C LEU A 95 -17.39 -3.70 2.58
N ALA A 96 -16.85 -4.37 3.60
CA ALA A 96 -17.17 -5.76 3.89
C ALA A 96 -18.66 -5.96 4.21
N LEU A 97 -19.26 -5.05 4.96
CA LEU A 97 -20.71 -5.06 5.25
C LEU A 97 -21.53 -4.84 3.97
N LEU A 98 -21.15 -3.91 3.11
CA LEU A 98 -21.84 -3.68 1.84
C LEU A 98 -21.75 -4.89 0.92
N LEU A 99 -20.60 -5.58 0.88
CA LEU A 99 -20.43 -6.83 0.14
C LEU A 99 -21.36 -7.92 0.70
N LEU A 100 -21.46 -8.03 2.02
CA LEU A 100 -22.38 -8.98 2.68
C LEU A 100 -23.84 -8.67 2.33
N ILE A 101 -24.26 -7.40 2.42
CA ILE A 101 -25.61 -6.93 2.08
C ILE A 101 -25.91 -7.21 0.59
N GLY A 102 -24.92 -7.00 -0.28
CA GLY A 102 -25.05 -7.28 -1.71
C GLY A 102 -25.24 -8.76 -2.00
N GLN A 103 -24.52 -9.65 -1.32
CA GLN A 103 -24.70 -11.10 -1.45
C GLN A 103 -26.09 -11.59 -1.00
N GLN A 104 -26.73 -10.87 -0.07
CA GLN A 104 -28.10 -11.17 0.36
C GLN A 104 -29.17 -10.60 -0.59
N GLY A 105 -28.77 -9.80 -1.58
CA GLY A 105 -29.69 -9.17 -2.53
C GLY A 105 -30.60 -8.09 -1.93
N TRP A 106 -30.24 -7.50 -0.78
CA TRP A 106 -31.09 -6.52 -0.07
C TRP A 106 -31.10 -5.14 -0.74
N LEU A 107 -30.15 -4.84 -1.58
CA LEU A 107 -30.05 -3.54 -2.25
C LEU A 107 -29.91 -3.71 -3.77
N PRO A 108 -30.47 -2.78 -4.56
CA PRO A 108 -30.21 -2.73 -5.99
C PRO A 108 -28.70 -2.51 -6.26
N LEU A 109 -28.20 -3.14 -7.31
CA LEU A 109 -26.77 -3.12 -7.68
C LEU A 109 -26.20 -1.70 -7.79
N MET A 110 -26.94 -0.78 -8.42
CA MET A 110 -26.47 0.61 -8.59
C MET A 110 -26.36 1.34 -7.23
N THR A 111 -27.30 1.13 -6.33
CA THR A 111 -27.26 1.70 -4.96
C THR A 111 -26.07 1.14 -4.21
N LEU A 112 -25.85 -0.17 -4.28
CA LEU A 112 -24.71 -0.85 -3.66
C LEU A 112 -23.37 -0.30 -4.19
N TYR A 113 -23.26 -0.13 -5.51
CA TYR A 113 -22.07 0.43 -6.15
C TYR A 113 -21.76 1.84 -5.66
N ILE A 114 -22.77 2.73 -5.62
CA ILE A 114 -22.60 4.10 -5.13
C ILE A 114 -22.16 4.11 -3.66
N LEU A 115 -22.78 3.28 -2.82
CA LEU A 115 -22.41 3.18 -1.40
C LEU A 115 -20.98 2.64 -1.23
N MET A 116 -20.55 1.69 -2.06
CA MET A 116 -19.16 1.21 -2.05
C MET A 116 -18.16 2.32 -2.42
N ILE A 117 -18.49 3.16 -3.40
CA ILE A 117 -17.67 4.33 -3.74
C ILE A 117 -17.57 5.28 -2.54
N ILE A 118 -18.70 5.62 -1.92
CA ILE A 118 -18.74 6.55 -0.78
C ILE A 118 -17.92 6.00 0.38
N ILE A 119 -18.15 4.77 0.78
CA ILE A 119 -17.44 4.16 1.93
C ILE A 119 -15.94 4.02 1.66
N ARG A 120 -15.56 3.70 0.41
CA ARG A 120 -14.14 3.58 0.02
C ARG A 120 -13.45 4.95 -0.08
N SER A 121 -14.19 5.99 -0.43
CA SER A 121 -13.70 7.37 -0.44
C SER A 121 -13.27 7.86 0.94
N ILE A 122 -13.85 7.36 2.02
CA ILE A 122 -13.43 7.65 3.40
C ILE A 122 -11.95 7.28 3.59
N PHE A 123 -11.52 6.13 3.08
CA PHE A 123 -10.09 5.76 3.13
C PHE A 123 -9.22 6.71 2.31
N GLY A 124 -9.64 7.07 1.11
CA GLY A 124 -8.90 8.04 0.28
C GLY A 124 -8.77 9.39 0.98
N LEU A 125 -9.85 9.87 1.59
CA LEU A 125 -9.87 11.16 2.28
C LEU A 125 -9.00 11.21 3.53
N PHE A 126 -9.07 10.19 4.39
CA PHE A 126 -8.45 10.22 5.72
C PHE A 126 -7.18 9.35 5.83
N GLY A 127 -7.14 8.21 5.14
CA GLY A 127 -6.06 7.24 5.26
C GLY A 127 -4.69 7.76 4.85
N SER A 128 -4.63 8.69 3.87
CA SER A 128 -3.39 9.27 3.35
C SER A 128 -2.56 10.03 4.39
N GLY A 129 -3.21 10.49 5.48
CA GLY A 129 -2.54 11.20 6.56
C GLY A 129 -1.69 10.33 7.46
N SER A 130 -2.09 9.06 7.68
CA SER A 130 -1.43 8.18 8.67
C SER A 130 0.03 7.89 8.36
N PRO A 131 0.45 7.47 7.14
CA PRO A 131 1.84 7.18 6.87
C PRO A 131 2.74 8.41 6.97
N SER A 132 2.30 9.55 6.45
CA SER A 132 3.07 10.80 6.49
C SER A 132 3.21 11.35 7.91
N ALA A 133 2.13 11.34 8.69
CA ALA A 133 2.15 11.78 10.08
C ALA A 133 2.97 10.83 10.97
N ALA A 134 2.94 9.51 10.73
CA ALA A 134 3.75 8.54 11.47
C ALA A 134 5.25 8.71 11.18
N GLN A 135 5.65 8.91 9.92
CA GLN A 135 7.04 9.21 9.56
C GLN A 135 7.52 10.51 10.24
N ALA A 136 6.69 11.55 10.19
CA ALA A 136 6.98 12.82 10.85
C ALA A 136 7.04 12.65 12.38
N TYR A 137 6.15 11.86 12.99
CA TYR A 137 6.17 11.56 14.43
C TYR A 137 7.50 10.98 14.88
N ILE A 138 8.05 10.02 14.13
CA ILE A 138 9.35 9.43 14.41
C ILE A 138 10.47 10.43 14.15
N ALA A 139 10.43 11.17 13.04
CA ALA A 139 11.43 12.19 12.71
C ALA A 139 11.54 13.28 13.78
N ASP A 140 10.42 13.66 14.42
CA ASP A 140 10.37 14.66 15.50
C ASP A 140 10.94 14.15 16.84
N ARG A 141 11.14 12.83 17.00
CA ARG A 141 11.56 12.16 18.24
C ARG A 141 12.89 11.41 18.15
N THR A 142 13.53 11.42 16.99
CA THR A 142 14.84 10.78 16.75
C THR A 142 15.94 11.83 16.62
N THR A 143 17.17 11.49 17.02
CA THR A 143 18.35 12.30 16.74
C THR A 143 18.60 12.36 15.22
N ARG A 144 19.52 13.23 14.79
CA ARG A 144 19.84 13.37 13.38
C ARG A 144 20.41 12.07 12.78
N GLU A 145 21.19 11.35 13.57
CA GLU A 145 21.80 10.07 13.20
C GLU A 145 20.76 8.94 13.12
N GLU A 146 19.83 8.88 14.08
CA GLU A 146 18.79 7.84 14.17
C GLU A 146 17.61 8.07 13.21
N ARG A 147 17.41 9.31 12.75
CA ARG A 147 16.22 9.72 11.99
C ARG A 147 16.03 8.94 10.70
N THR A 148 17.11 8.76 9.93
CA THR A 148 17.05 8.04 8.65
C THR A 148 16.60 6.60 8.86
N GLY A 149 17.16 5.90 9.85
CA GLY A 149 16.76 4.53 10.18
C GLY A 149 15.33 4.43 10.71
N GLY A 150 14.92 5.36 11.60
CA GLY A 150 13.57 5.38 12.15
C GLY A 150 12.48 5.64 11.09
N VAL A 151 12.68 6.62 10.22
CA VAL A 151 11.74 6.92 9.13
C VAL A 151 11.70 5.79 8.10
N ALA A 152 12.85 5.19 7.78
CA ALA A 152 12.91 4.03 6.89
C ALA A 152 12.17 2.83 7.48
N ALA A 153 12.28 2.55 8.79
CA ALA A 153 11.57 1.47 9.45
C ALA A 153 10.04 1.64 9.35
N ILE A 154 9.55 2.87 9.52
CA ILE A 154 8.10 3.17 9.39
C ILE A 154 7.63 3.01 7.92
N GLY A 155 8.42 3.42 6.96
CA GLY A 155 8.14 3.16 5.53
C GLY A 155 8.14 1.66 5.21
N ALA A 156 9.09 0.91 5.77
CA ALA A 156 9.19 -0.54 5.63
C ALA A 156 7.97 -1.26 6.24
N ALA A 157 7.40 -0.76 7.33
CA ALA A 157 6.21 -1.36 7.96
C ALA A 157 5.02 -1.44 7.00
N PHE A 158 4.71 -0.32 6.32
CA PHE A 158 3.65 -0.30 5.30
C PHE A 158 3.98 -1.26 4.15
N GLY A 159 5.23 -1.24 3.66
CA GLY A 159 5.71 -2.15 2.63
C GLY A 159 5.59 -3.62 3.02
N MET A 160 5.99 -4.00 4.25
CA MET A 160 5.82 -5.36 4.76
C MET A 160 4.35 -5.76 4.82
N GLY A 161 3.47 -4.84 5.22
CA GLY A 161 2.02 -5.06 5.18
C GLY A 161 1.54 -5.39 3.77
N THR A 162 1.98 -4.63 2.77
CA THR A 162 1.58 -4.90 1.36
C THR A 162 2.08 -6.24 0.84
N ILE A 163 3.16 -6.77 1.40
CA ILE A 163 3.70 -8.09 1.06
C ILE A 163 2.89 -9.21 1.73
N ILE A 164 2.63 -9.06 3.03
CA ILE A 164 1.95 -10.06 3.84
C ILE A 164 0.44 -10.10 3.52
N GLY A 165 -0.15 -8.96 3.14
CA GLY A 165 -1.59 -8.80 2.92
C GLY A 165 -2.22 -9.84 2.00
N PRO A 166 -1.71 -10.07 0.78
CA PRO A 166 -2.29 -11.06 -0.13
C PRO A 166 -2.19 -12.49 0.40
N GLY A 167 -1.08 -12.87 1.05
CA GLY A 167 -0.92 -14.16 1.70
C GLY A 167 -1.88 -14.35 2.88
N PHE A 168 -2.02 -13.32 3.73
CA PHE A 168 -2.98 -13.27 4.81
C PHE A 168 -4.42 -13.40 4.29
N ALA A 169 -4.70 -12.71 3.18
CA ALA A 169 -5.98 -12.81 2.49
C ALA A 169 -6.26 -14.23 1.99
N ALA A 170 -5.29 -14.89 1.35
CA ALA A 170 -5.44 -16.24 0.85
C ALA A 170 -5.75 -17.26 1.97
N VAL A 171 -5.09 -17.13 3.12
CA VAL A 171 -5.32 -18.00 4.28
C VAL A 171 -6.73 -17.79 4.86
N LEU A 172 -7.14 -16.55 5.11
CA LEU A 172 -8.45 -16.27 5.70
C LEU A 172 -9.61 -16.48 4.72
N ALA A 173 -9.40 -16.29 3.42
CA ALA A 173 -10.38 -16.60 2.38
C ALA A 173 -10.71 -18.10 2.34
N ALA A 174 -9.81 -18.97 2.84
CA ALA A 174 -10.10 -20.39 3.00
C ALA A 174 -11.27 -20.65 3.97
N VAL A 175 -11.46 -19.80 4.98
CA VAL A 175 -12.59 -19.87 5.92
C VAL A 175 -13.81 -19.16 5.33
N HIS A 176 -13.67 -17.88 5.02
CA HIS A 176 -14.72 -17.07 4.41
C HIS A 176 -14.11 -15.91 3.61
N LEU A 177 -14.65 -15.64 2.42
CA LEU A 177 -14.06 -14.67 1.49
C LEU A 177 -14.07 -13.23 2.05
N LEU A 178 -14.99 -12.90 2.95
CA LEU A 178 -15.03 -11.58 3.61
C LEU A 178 -14.20 -11.51 4.91
N ALA A 179 -13.73 -12.65 5.44
CA ALA A 179 -13.00 -12.69 6.71
C ALA A 179 -11.75 -11.78 6.73
N PRO A 180 -10.94 -11.70 5.66
CA PRO A 180 -9.77 -10.81 5.65
C PRO A 180 -10.13 -9.33 5.82
N PHE A 181 -11.23 -8.87 5.23
CA PHE A 181 -11.66 -7.48 5.36
C PHE A 181 -12.06 -7.13 6.80
N PHE A 182 -12.87 -7.98 7.44
CA PHE A 182 -13.26 -7.80 8.83
C PHE A 182 -12.05 -7.87 9.77
N ALA A 183 -11.15 -8.84 9.57
CA ALA A 183 -9.95 -8.99 10.38
C ALA A 183 -9.07 -7.74 10.33
N VAL A 184 -8.79 -7.21 9.13
CA VAL A 184 -7.97 -6.00 8.97
C VAL A 184 -8.68 -4.76 9.49
N ALA A 185 -10.00 -4.64 9.32
CA ALA A 185 -10.77 -3.53 9.87
C ALA A 185 -10.70 -3.51 11.41
N VAL A 186 -10.93 -4.66 12.05
CA VAL A 186 -10.81 -4.81 13.52
C VAL A 186 -9.37 -4.50 13.97
N PHE A 187 -8.37 -5.03 13.27
CA PHE A 187 -6.97 -4.79 13.60
C PHE A 187 -6.60 -3.30 13.51
N ALA A 188 -7.09 -2.58 12.50
CA ALA A 188 -6.88 -1.14 12.36
C ALA A 188 -7.58 -0.33 13.46
N LEU A 189 -8.81 -0.69 13.83
CA LEU A 189 -9.55 -0.02 14.91
C LEU A 189 -8.92 -0.30 16.28
N CYS A 190 -8.51 -1.54 16.56
CA CYS A 190 -7.74 -1.87 17.75
C CYS A 190 -6.41 -1.10 17.79
N GLY A 191 -5.72 -0.99 16.67
CA GLY A 191 -4.52 -0.17 16.52
C GLY A 191 -4.78 1.30 16.81
N ALA A 192 -5.91 1.85 16.33
CA ALA A 192 -6.31 3.23 16.64
C ALA A 192 -6.54 3.41 18.15
N VAL A 193 -7.24 2.50 18.81
CA VAL A 193 -7.42 2.52 20.28
C VAL A 193 -6.07 2.44 20.99
N ALA A 194 -5.19 1.53 20.58
CA ALA A 194 -3.87 1.41 21.17
C ALA A 194 -3.04 2.68 20.99
N ILE A 195 -3.08 3.33 19.83
CA ILE A 195 -2.43 4.64 19.60
C ILE A 195 -3.06 5.72 20.49
N ALA A 196 -4.39 5.74 20.61
CA ALA A 196 -5.08 6.72 21.46
C ALA A 196 -4.64 6.62 22.92
N LEU A 197 -4.47 5.40 23.43
CA LEU A 197 -4.11 5.14 24.82
C LEU A 197 -2.59 5.26 25.09
N PHE A 198 -1.77 4.73 24.21
CA PHE A 198 -0.34 4.49 24.52
C PHE A 198 0.64 5.41 23.75
N LEU A 199 0.21 6.09 22.67
CA LEU A 199 1.10 6.97 21.93
C LEU A 199 1.12 8.37 22.58
N PRO A 200 2.26 8.83 23.16
CA PRO A 200 2.31 10.14 23.79
C PRO A 200 2.24 11.26 22.73
N GLU A 201 1.39 12.25 22.95
CA GLU A 201 1.34 13.49 22.16
C GLU A 201 2.27 14.54 22.74
N ARG A 202 3.05 15.19 21.91
CA ARG A 202 3.79 16.41 22.28
C ARG A 202 3.26 17.61 21.50
N GLN A 203 2.87 18.61 22.23
CA GLN A 203 2.15 19.79 21.77
C GLN A 203 3.01 20.86 21.08
N LYS A 204 4.13 20.63 20.46
CA LYS A 204 4.72 21.64 19.56
C LYS A 204 5.51 20.99 18.45
N PRO A 205 5.14 21.25 17.20
CA PRO A 205 6.02 21.02 16.06
C PRO A 205 7.30 21.83 16.25
N ALA A 206 8.44 21.24 15.93
CA ALA A 206 9.70 21.97 15.84
C ALA A 206 9.54 23.14 14.88
N ALA A 207 10.18 24.26 15.20
CA ALA A 207 10.14 25.48 14.39
C ALA A 207 10.28 25.16 12.90
N ARG A 208 9.37 25.74 12.11
CA ARG A 208 9.33 25.65 10.65
C ARG A 208 10.74 25.83 10.08
N ARG A 209 11.25 24.84 9.39
CA ARG A 209 12.55 24.94 8.70
C ARG A 209 12.44 26.04 7.65
N PRO A 210 13.52 26.81 7.39
CA PRO A 210 13.54 27.73 6.28
C PRO A 210 13.14 27.01 5.01
N ASP A 211 12.20 27.59 4.27
CA ASP A 211 11.64 27.06 3.04
C ASP A 211 12.77 26.93 2.00
N LEU A 212 13.31 25.74 1.85
CA LEU A 212 14.05 25.43 0.62
C LEU A 212 13.04 25.55 -0.53
N PRO A 213 13.39 26.27 -1.62
CA PRO A 213 12.46 26.43 -2.72
C PRO A 213 12.02 25.05 -3.22
N PRO A 214 10.70 24.82 -3.35
CA PRO A 214 10.18 23.53 -3.77
C PRO A 214 10.70 23.22 -5.18
N LEU A 215 11.29 22.03 -5.36
CA LEU A 215 11.65 21.55 -6.69
C LEU A 215 10.39 21.54 -7.57
N LYS A 216 10.47 22.23 -8.71
CA LYS A 216 9.35 22.22 -9.66
C LYS A 216 9.29 20.86 -10.34
N ILE A 217 8.09 20.28 -10.46
CA ILE A 217 7.85 19.01 -11.18
C ILE A 217 8.34 19.07 -12.63
N THR A 218 8.41 20.29 -13.19
CA THR A 218 8.89 20.57 -14.54
C THR A 218 10.44 20.68 -14.66
N ASP A 219 11.20 20.47 -13.59
CA ASP A 219 12.66 20.51 -13.63
C ASP A 219 13.18 19.43 -14.59
N LYS A 220 13.95 19.87 -15.60
CA LYS A 220 14.45 18.99 -16.66
C LYS A 220 15.34 17.84 -16.11
N ARG A 221 16.00 18.05 -14.97
CA ARG A 221 16.89 17.07 -14.34
C ARG A 221 16.14 15.85 -13.82
N ILE A 222 14.95 16.03 -13.26
CA ILE A 222 14.17 14.94 -12.65
C ILE A 222 13.05 14.42 -13.56
N ARG A 223 12.70 15.13 -14.63
CA ARG A 223 11.54 14.80 -15.49
C ARG A 223 11.57 13.37 -16.02
N LEU A 224 12.74 12.89 -16.46
CA LEU A 224 12.87 11.51 -16.94
C LEU A 224 12.56 10.49 -15.84
N PHE A 225 13.11 10.70 -14.64
CA PHE A 225 12.87 9.78 -13.52
C PHE A 225 11.44 9.84 -12.99
N LEU A 226 10.80 11.02 -13.05
CA LEU A 226 9.37 11.14 -12.75
C LEU A 226 8.53 10.36 -13.77
N PHE A 227 8.82 10.50 -15.06
CA PHE A 227 8.14 9.75 -16.11
C PHE A 227 8.32 8.23 -15.93
N LEU A 228 9.55 7.76 -15.71
CA LEU A 228 9.85 6.36 -15.44
C LEU A 228 9.13 5.87 -14.17
N GLY A 229 9.09 6.68 -13.12
CA GLY A 229 8.39 6.37 -11.89
C GLY A 229 6.89 6.18 -12.09
N VAL A 230 6.27 7.08 -12.86
CA VAL A 230 4.85 6.97 -13.24
C VAL A 230 4.64 5.70 -14.08
N ALA A 231 5.46 5.46 -15.11
CA ALA A 231 5.33 4.29 -15.97
C ALA A 231 5.45 2.97 -15.19
N VAL A 232 6.48 2.81 -14.35
CA VAL A 232 6.70 1.62 -13.51
C VAL A 232 5.55 1.43 -12.53
N SER A 233 5.06 2.51 -11.92
CA SER A 233 3.94 2.44 -10.98
C SER A 233 2.62 2.08 -11.66
N THR A 234 2.39 2.63 -12.88
CA THR A 234 1.19 2.32 -13.67
C THR A 234 1.16 0.85 -14.09
N ILE A 235 2.30 0.31 -14.59
CA ILE A 235 2.39 -1.11 -14.95
C ILE A 235 2.12 -1.99 -13.73
N GLY A 236 2.75 -1.67 -12.58
CA GLY A 236 2.54 -2.42 -11.35
C GLY A 236 1.09 -2.37 -10.85
N ALA A 237 0.44 -1.21 -10.93
CA ALA A 237 -0.97 -1.05 -10.57
C ALA A 237 -1.89 -1.82 -11.53
N ALA A 238 -1.62 -1.77 -12.84
CA ALA A 238 -2.38 -2.51 -13.84
C ALA A 238 -2.31 -4.04 -13.59
N VAL A 239 -1.10 -4.56 -13.34
CA VAL A 239 -0.93 -5.98 -13.02
C VAL A 239 -1.73 -6.36 -11.77
N MET A 240 -1.64 -5.59 -10.70
CA MET A 240 -2.39 -5.87 -9.46
C MET A 240 -3.91 -5.80 -9.67
N GLN A 241 -4.39 -4.83 -10.45
CA GLN A 241 -5.81 -4.60 -10.69
C GLN A 241 -6.44 -5.70 -11.55
N VAL A 242 -5.69 -6.20 -12.55
CA VAL A 242 -6.20 -7.15 -13.55
C VAL A 242 -5.98 -8.61 -13.13
N ALA A 243 -5.03 -8.88 -12.24
CA ALA A 243 -4.58 -10.23 -11.88
C ALA A 243 -5.72 -11.20 -11.54
N ALA A 244 -6.67 -10.77 -10.69
CA ALA A 244 -7.76 -11.64 -10.27
C ALA A 244 -8.77 -11.90 -11.41
N PHE A 245 -9.11 -10.88 -12.18
CA PHE A 245 -9.98 -11.03 -13.35
C PHE A 245 -9.35 -11.97 -14.39
N PHE A 246 -8.05 -11.79 -14.65
CA PHE A 246 -7.29 -12.67 -15.57
C PHE A 246 -7.35 -14.13 -15.14
N VAL A 247 -7.15 -14.43 -13.84
CA VAL A 247 -7.22 -15.78 -13.31
C VAL A 247 -8.63 -16.36 -13.45
N MET A 248 -9.67 -15.57 -13.14
CA MET A 248 -11.06 -16.00 -13.29
C MET A 248 -11.39 -16.34 -14.74
N ASP A 249 -10.95 -15.54 -15.70
CA ASP A 249 -11.26 -15.72 -17.12
C ASP A 249 -10.47 -16.85 -17.78
N THR A 250 -9.20 -17.02 -17.37
CA THR A 250 -8.33 -18.04 -18.01
C THR A 250 -8.42 -19.43 -17.36
N MET A 251 -8.61 -19.49 -16.03
CA MET A 251 -8.64 -20.74 -15.27
C MET A 251 -10.03 -21.18 -14.84
N GLN A 252 -11.06 -20.34 -15.04
CA GLN A 252 -12.46 -20.62 -14.67
C GLN A 252 -12.61 -21.03 -13.19
N LEU A 253 -11.81 -20.44 -12.29
CA LEU A 253 -11.80 -20.74 -10.86
C LEU A 253 -12.94 -20.05 -10.12
N THR A 254 -13.36 -20.65 -9.01
CA THR A 254 -14.28 -20.01 -8.06
C THR A 254 -13.65 -18.79 -7.41
N GLY A 255 -14.47 -17.89 -6.85
CA GLY A 255 -13.96 -16.69 -6.16
C GLY A 255 -12.95 -17.01 -5.05
N LYS A 256 -13.17 -18.08 -4.30
CA LYS A 256 -12.28 -18.55 -3.23
C LYS A 256 -10.93 -19.05 -3.79
N GLU A 257 -10.96 -19.89 -4.80
CA GLU A 257 -9.75 -20.40 -5.44
C GLU A 257 -8.96 -19.29 -6.13
N THR A 258 -9.66 -18.36 -6.79
CA THR A 258 -9.05 -17.15 -7.38
C THR A 258 -8.32 -16.33 -6.32
N ALA A 259 -8.96 -16.05 -5.19
CA ALA A 259 -8.33 -15.30 -4.11
C ALA A 259 -7.06 -15.97 -3.56
N GLN A 260 -7.06 -17.30 -3.49
CA GLN A 260 -5.89 -18.07 -3.05
C GLN A 260 -4.76 -18.03 -4.09
N VAL A 261 -5.04 -18.29 -5.35
CA VAL A 261 -4.05 -18.29 -6.44
C VAL A 261 -3.42 -16.91 -6.60
N VAL A 262 -4.26 -15.86 -6.62
CA VAL A 262 -3.80 -14.48 -6.75
C VAL A 262 -3.04 -14.03 -5.50
N GLY A 263 -3.52 -14.39 -4.31
CA GLY A 263 -2.84 -14.06 -3.06
C GLY A 263 -1.44 -14.67 -2.97
N ILE A 264 -1.28 -15.96 -3.33
CA ILE A 264 0.03 -16.63 -3.38
C ILE A 264 0.93 -15.98 -4.43
N GLY A 265 0.41 -15.71 -5.64
CA GLY A 265 1.17 -15.06 -6.70
C GLY A 265 1.66 -13.66 -6.30
N MET A 266 0.80 -12.85 -5.70
CA MET A 266 1.15 -11.50 -5.20
C MET A 266 2.15 -11.57 -4.03
N MET A 267 2.06 -12.56 -3.18
CA MET A 267 3.04 -12.77 -2.11
C MET A 267 4.41 -13.13 -2.71
N GLY A 268 4.46 -14.04 -3.70
CA GLY A 268 5.68 -14.35 -4.44
C GLY A 268 6.28 -13.13 -5.12
N MET A 269 5.45 -12.31 -5.78
CA MET A 269 5.83 -11.03 -6.37
C MET A 269 6.49 -10.09 -5.35
N ALA A 270 5.89 -9.96 -4.19
CA ALA A 270 6.38 -9.07 -3.14
C ALA A 270 7.67 -9.58 -2.49
N MET A 271 7.78 -10.89 -2.26
CA MET A 271 9.01 -11.52 -1.74
C MET A 271 10.17 -11.39 -2.73
N ALA A 272 9.92 -11.60 -4.02
CA ALA A 272 10.93 -11.42 -5.06
C ALA A 272 11.42 -9.98 -5.16
N ALA A 273 10.51 -9.01 -5.04
CA ALA A 273 10.88 -7.59 -5.00
C ALA A 273 11.78 -7.26 -3.79
N LEU A 274 11.44 -7.77 -2.60
CA LEU A 274 12.30 -7.61 -1.41
C LEU A 274 13.64 -8.29 -1.58
N PHE A 275 13.67 -9.50 -2.12
CA PHE A 275 14.91 -10.24 -2.37
C PHE A 275 15.84 -9.45 -3.30
N ALA A 276 15.30 -8.86 -4.38
CA ALA A 276 16.06 -7.97 -5.25
C ALA A 276 16.68 -6.79 -4.46
N GLN A 277 15.86 -6.11 -3.64
CA GLN A 277 16.27 -4.90 -2.93
C GLN A 277 17.24 -5.16 -1.78
N LEU A 278 17.04 -6.22 -1.01
CA LEU A 278 17.83 -6.49 0.20
C LEU A 278 19.04 -7.39 -0.04
N VAL A 279 18.97 -8.24 -1.08
CA VAL A 279 20.01 -9.25 -1.33
C VAL A 279 20.81 -8.95 -2.58
N ILE A 280 20.16 -8.71 -3.73
CA ILE A 280 20.86 -8.59 -5.00
C ILE A 280 21.48 -7.21 -5.17
N ILE A 281 20.70 -6.14 -5.03
CA ILE A 281 21.17 -4.77 -5.26
C ILE A 281 22.40 -4.41 -4.40
N PRO A 282 22.40 -4.67 -3.08
CA PRO A 282 23.56 -4.31 -2.25
C PRO A 282 24.86 -5.05 -2.62
N ARG A 283 24.74 -6.25 -3.24
CA ARG A 283 25.88 -7.07 -3.62
C ARG A 283 26.44 -6.76 -5.01
N THR A 284 25.63 -6.18 -5.90
CA THR A 284 25.99 -6.08 -7.33
C THR A 284 26.68 -4.79 -7.74
N LYS A 285 26.69 -3.74 -6.90
CA LYS A 285 27.18 -2.39 -7.25
C LYS A 285 26.72 -1.90 -8.65
N ALA A 286 25.53 -2.37 -9.08
CA ALA A 286 25.01 -2.13 -10.42
C ALA A 286 24.63 -0.65 -10.59
N SER A 287 24.87 -0.10 -11.78
CA SER A 287 24.47 1.26 -12.12
C SER A 287 22.94 1.37 -12.21
N VAL A 288 22.39 2.57 -12.00
CA VAL A 288 20.95 2.87 -12.16
C VAL A 288 20.43 2.38 -13.51
N ARG A 289 21.20 2.59 -14.58
CA ARG A 289 20.83 2.14 -15.93
C ARG A 289 20.76 0.62 -16.04
N ALA A 290 21.73 -0.09 -15.47
CA ALA A 290 21.74 -1.56 -15.49
C ALA A 290 20.54 -2.13 -14.73
N LEU A 291 20.23 -1.59 -13.55
CA LEU A 291 19.06 -2.01 -12.76
C LEU A 291 17.74 -1.77 -13.50
N LEU A 292 17.60 -0.65 -14.20
CA LEU A 292 16.42 -0.35 -15.03
C LEU A 292 16.28 -1.35 -16.17
N VAL A 293 17.36 -1.59 -16.96
CA VAL A 293 17.32 -2.49 -18.12
C VAL A 293 17.01 -3.92 -17.68
N ILE A 294 17.74 -4.44 -16.68
CA ILE A 294 17.51 -5.79 -16.14
C ILE A 294 16.08 -5.92 -15.60
N GLY A 295 15.61 -4.91 -14.85
CA GLY A 295 14.27 -4.90 -14.29
C GLY A 295 13.19 -4.93 -15.38
N ILE A 296 13.34 -4.15 -16.44
CA ILE A 296 12.42 -4.14 -17.60
C ILE A 296 12.41 -5.52 -18.27
N LEU A 297 13.57 -6.10 -18.59
CA LEU A 297 13.66 -7.39 -19.27
C LEU A 297 13.01 -8.52 -18.46
N ILE A 298 13.26 -8.56 -17.14
CA ILE A 298 12.66 -9.57 -16.26
C ILE A 298 11.13 -9.36 -16.16
N THR A 299 10.67 -8.10 -16.05
CA THR A 299 9.22 -7.82 -16.03
C THR A 299 8.56 -8.21 -17.34
N MET A 300 9.17 -7.90 -18.48
CA MET A 300 8.67 -8.31 -19.79
C MET A 300 8.60 -9.84 -19.92
N LEU A 301 9.63 -10.56 -19.47
CA LEU A 301 9.62 -12.02 -19.42
C LEU A 301 8.46 -12.52 -18.54
N GLY A 302 8.27 -11.95 -17.36
CA GLY A 302 7.15 -12.30 -16.49
C GLY A 302 5.79 -12.08 -17.17
N ILE A 303 5.60 -10.94 -17.82
CA ILE A 303 4.34 -10.64 -18.53
C ILE A 303 4.15 -11.57 -19.73
N SER A 304 5.21 -11.90 -20.49
CA SER A 304 5.10 -12.78 -21.64
C SER A 304 4.67 -14.21 -21.28
N LEU A 305 4.97 -14.67 -20.06
CA LEU A 305 4.47 -15.95 -19.58
C LEU A 305 2.94 -16.00 -19.51
N LEU A 306 2.27 -14.85 -19.27
CA LEU A 306 0.79 -14.79 -19.24
C LEU A 306 0.14 -15.00 -20.61
N LEU A 307 0.92 -14.97 -21.69
CA LEU A 307 0.44 -15.24 -23.05
C LEU A 307 0.45 -16.72 -23.40
N ILE A 308 1.02 -17.58 -22.55
CA ILE A 308 1.10 -19.02 -22.77
C ILE A 308 -0.31 -19.63 -22.65
N PRO A 309 -0.77 -20.38 -23.64
CA PRO A 309 -2.05 -21.11 -23.55
C PRO A 309 -2.08 -22.11 -22.38
N ASN A 310 -3.27 -22.41 -21.89
CA ASN A 310 -3.48 -23.35 -20.78
C ASN A 310 -2.73 -22.95 -19.49
N MET A 311 -2.88 -21.67 -19.13
CA MET A 311 -2.35 -21.11 -17.89
C MET A 311 -2.78 -21.93 -16.68
N ASN A 312 -1.82 -22.25 -15.81
CA ASN A 312 -2.07 -22.87 -14.52
C ASN A 312 -1.57 -21.99 -13.36
N SER A 313 -1.99 -22.33 -12.14
CA SER A 313 -1.65 -21.55 -10.93
C SER A 313 -0.14 -21.43 -10.70
N ALA A 314 0.63 -22.44 -11.01
CA ALA A 314 2.08 -22.41 -10.84
C ALA A 314 2.75 -21.45 -11.84
N LEU A 315 2.37 -21.49 -13.11
CA LEU A 315 2.89 -20.60 -14.14
C LEU A 315 2.50 -19.14 -13.86
N PHE A 316 1.26 -18.90 -13.40
CA PHE A 316 0.80 -17.60 -12.96
C PHE A 316 1.64 -17.06 -11.78
N ALA A 317 1.89 -17.89 -10.76
CA ALA A 317 2.73 -17.52 -9.62
C ALA A 317 4.18 -17.20 -10.04
N VAL A 318 4.77 -17.97 -10.95
CA VAL A 318 6.10 -17.71 -11.53
C VAL A 318 6.10 -16.39 -12.29
N SER A 319 5.08 -16.13 -13.11
CA SER A 319 4.92 -14.87 -13.84
C SER A 319 4.93 -13.65 -12.90
N LEU A 320 4.08 -13.67 -11.87
CA LEU A 320 4.04 -12.59 -10.88
C LEU A 320 5.36 -12.47 -10.09
N THR A 321 6.01 -13.57 -9.75
CA THR A 321 7.29 -13.58 -9.05
C THR A 321 8.38 -12.91 -9.88
N LEU A 322 8.47 -13.20 -11.18
CA LEU A 322 9.40 -12.53 -12.10
C LEU A 322 9.08 -11.04 -12.22
N GLN A 323 7.82 -10.67 -12.36
CA GLN A 323 7.43 -9.26 -12.38
C GLN A 323 7.83 -8.55 -11.08
N GLY A 324 7.66 -9.21 -9.93
CA GLY A 324 8.10 -8.71 -8.63
C GLY A 324 9.60 -8.46 -8.57
N LEU A 325 10.40 -9.40 -9.08
CA LEU A 325 11.85 -9.27 -9.18
C LEU A 325 12.24 -8.05 -10.03
N GLY A 326 11.59 -7.88 -11.18
CA GLY A 326 11.79 -6.73 -12.06
C GLY A 326 11.42 -5.39 -11.40
N PHE A 327 10.26 -5.31 -10.75
CA PHE A 327 9.87 -4.11 -9.98
C PHE A 327 10.81 -3.85 -8.80
N GLY A 328 11.35 -4.89 -8.19
CA GLY A 328 12.36 -4.82 -7.15
C GLY A 328 13.64 -4.11 -7.59
N PHE A 329 14.03 -4.22 -8.86
CA PHE A 329 15.14 -3.47 -9.45
C PHE A 329 14.74 -2.07 -9.88
N MET A 330 13.61 -1.91 -10.57
CA MET A 330 13.22 -0.64 -11.19
C MET A 330 12.89 0.45 -10.18
N ARG A 331 12.10 0.15 -9.13
CA ARG A 331 11.64 1.16 -8.16
C ARG A 331 12.78 1.87 -7.43
N PRO A 332 13.75 1.18 -6.81
CA PRO A 332 14.88 1.86 -6.17
C PRO A 332 15.80 2.54 -7.18
N ALA A 333 15.94 2.00 -8.41
CA ALA A 333 16.75 2.63 -9.46
C ALA A 333 16.17 3.99 -9.90
N VAL A 334 14.85 4.08 -10.08
CA VAL A 334 14.16 5.34 -10.38
C VAL A 334 14.32 6.35 -9.23
N ALA A 335 14.13 5.90 -7.98
CA ALA A 335 14.26 6.77 -6.81
C ALA A 335 15.71 7.30 -6.64
N ALA A 336 16.70 6.41 -6.77
CA ALA A 336 18.11 6.77 -6.69
C ALA A 336 18.52 7.70 -7.84
N GLY A 337 18.11 7.41 -9.09
CA GLY A 337 18.39 8.24 -10.24
C GLY A 337 17.80 9.64 -10.13
N GLY A 338 16.57 9.77 -9.64
CA GLY A 338 15.93 11.05 -9.35
C GLY A 338 16.67 11.85 -8.27
N SER A 339 17.13 11.18 -7.20
CA SER A 339 17.91 11.81 -6.14
C SER A 339 19.28 12.31 -6.64
N LEU A 340 20.00 11.48 -7.39
CA LEU A 340 21.31 11.84 -7.95
C LEU A 340 21.24 12.95 -9.00
N ALA A 341 20.11 13.13 -9.67
CA ALA A 341 19.93 14.19 -10.66
C ALA A 341 19.78 15.59 -10.05
N VAL A 342 19.57 15.70 -8.74
CA VAL A 342 19.36 16.95 -8.00
C VAL A 342 20.61 17.38 -7.22
N THR A 343 21.50 16.42 -6.93
CA THR A 343 22.81 16.72 -6.31
C THR A 343 23.80 17.20 -7.35
#